data_9a773f1fb401bfd2250c52381c1d443e
#
_entry.id   9a773f1fb401bfd2250c52381c1d443e
#
_cell.length_a   1.000
_cell.length_b   1.000
_cell.length_c   1.000
_cell.angle_alpha   90.00
_cell.angle_beta   90.00
_cell.angle_gamma   90.00
#
_symmetry.space_group_name_H-M   'P 1'
#
loop_
_entity.id
_entity.type
_entity.pdbx_description
1 polymer ?
#
loop_
_entity_poly.entity_id
_entity_poly.type
_entity_poly.pdbx_seq_one_letter_code
_entity_poly.pdbx_strand_id
1 'polypeptide(L)'
;MVVRNANLPSRRDFLRITGVAGASVLLGAACSDGSNGSETAVDDTSADTGGQGSDTTADAAADTTADTAADTTADTIADTTADTTPAEYVEPEAGWPACDLAATTQTVTFVHVNDAHGNFAPLKDGKSPAARARGYFDKVKRENPFSLFTNGGDDFEKGSVAELRSSGQATLDYLEAMNYDVRCIGNHDFAWSADSILEFTRAGSGKVVCSNVEYTGANPERWGALPFTSITVGCVTIGFFSLVSKPWNERNEQYTGDFFATDFPARWDWSDRAREIVTAHRGEVDLMVCISHLGNGGDEALAAEVDGIDVILGAHSHTVLMREELVNNTIIIQCGSSLGWVGRLDLDFDLTTRALTTHRYRMTPNIPGTLPESPRVAQAMTEMLERHAPDAHTTIARCTLPLGATEIADLTSRAAIEVAGVDAAMTDTSTVWSTWGAEGITEQDLADTYKVERQPAGTPGFNGFYTAEVTGEALELIRQSASDRWRFAGPATIDPTATYRIAVQKILVFNADVYLLPGVVFNSQSFFLEAWELLERFGRLRTAAGLPFNEA
;
A
#
# COMPACT_ATOMS: atom_id res chain seq x y z
N MET A 1 -6.70 -48.23 3.36
CA MET A 1 -5.89 -47.61 2.32
C MET A 1 -4.74 -46.93 3.03
N VAL A 2 -3.53 -47.42 2.94
CA VAL A 2 -2.40 -47.05 3.77
C VAL A 2 -1.82 -45.72 3.23
N VAL A 3 -1.87 -44.67 4.01
CA VAL A 3 -1.21 -43.39 3.70
C VAL A 3 0.24 -43.52 4.21
N ARG A 4 1.19 -43.33 3.31
CA ARG A 4 2.63 -43.36 3.60
C ARG A 4 3.03 -42.13 4.41
N ASN A 5 3.74 -42.34 5.50
CA ASN A 5 4.41 -41.32 6.28
C ASN A 5 5.37 -40.51 5.38
N ALA A 6 5.14 -39.22 5.25
CA ALA A 6 6.12 -38.30 4.74
C ALA A 6 7.11 -37.96 5.86
N ASN A 7 8.41 -38.15 5.61
CA ASN A 7 9.47 -37.82 6.55
C ASN A 7 9.48 -36.33 6.88
N LEU A 8 9.32 -35.98 8.14
CA LEU A 8 9.52 -34.65 8.66
C LEU A 8 11.00 -34.24 8.53
N PRO A 9 11.32 -33.02 8.13
CA PRO A 9 12.70 -32.53 8.07
C PRO A 9 13.32 -32.49 9.47
N SER A 10 14.61 -32.79 9.57
CA SER A 10 15.35 -32.86 10.83
C SER A 10 15.60 -31.42 11.36
N ARG A 11 15.85 -31.31 12.68
CA ARG A 11 16.23 -30.06 13.36
C ARG A 11 17.40 -29.32 12.71
N ARG A 12 18.25 -30.00 11.96
CA ARG A 12 19.37 -29.41 11.21
C ARG A 12 18.93 -28.71 9.92
N ASP A 13 17.86 -29.17 9.30
CA ASP A 13 17.31 -28.58 8.09
C ASP A 13 16.57 -27.27 8.42
N PHE A 14 15.92 -27.24 9.59
CA PHE A 14 15.26 -26.03 10.12
C PHE A 14 16.27 -24.89 10.41
N LEU A 15 17.43 -25.19 10.98
CA LEU A 15 18.48 -24.21 11.28
C LEU A 15 19.22 -23.68 10.03
N ARG A 16 19.15 -24.38 8.89
CA ARG A 16 19.76 -23.90 7.64
C ARG A 16 18.91 -22.88 6.91
N ILE A 17 17.61 -22.85 7.15
CA ILE A 17 16.68 -21.87 6.55
C ILE A 17 16.69 -20.55 7.35
N THR A 18 17.03 -20.58 8.63
CA THR A 18 17.10 -19.39 9.50
C THR A 18 18.44 -18.66 9.51
N GLY A 19 19.43 -19.14 8.74
CA GLY A 19 20.83 -18.68 8.78
C GLY A 19 21.20 -17.53 7.84
N VAL A 20 20.28 -16.70 7.41
CA VAL A 20 20.61 -15.43 6.73
C VAL A 20 19.93 -14.30 7.49
N ALA A 21 20.61 -13.82 8.50
CA ALA A 21 20.18 -12.64 9.24
C ALA A 21 21.32 -11.64 9.35
N GLY A 22 21.00 -10.42 9.23
CA GLY A 22 21.82 -9.29 9.65
C GLY A 22 22.10 -8.26 8.57
N ALA A 23 21.06 -7.57 8.13
CA ALA A 23 21.19 -6.17 7.72
C ALA A 23 19.80 -5.54 7.92
N SER A 24 19.72 -4.65 8.89
CA SER A 24 18.53 -3.83 9.12
C SER A 24 18.38 -2.86 7.95
N VAL A 25 17.50 -3.19 7.03
CA VAL A 25 17.01 -2.26 6.02
C VAL A 25 15.51 -2.22 6.17
N LEU A 26 14.97 -1.06 6.38
CA LEU A 26 13.55 -0.75 6.28
C LEU A 26 13.10 -1.10 4.86
N LEU A 27 12.52 -2.28 4.68
CA LEU A 27 11.92 -2.68 3.43
C LEU A 27 10.43 -2.88 3.65
N GLY A 28 9.66 -2.00 3.04
CA GLY A 28 8.28 -2.29 2.72
C GLY A 28 8.22 -3.61 1.94
N ALA A 29 7.24 -4.43 2.25
CA ALA A 29 7.03 -5.69 1.55
C ALA A 29 6.73 -5.39 0.06
N ALA A 30 7.75 -5.53 -0.78
CA ALA A 30 7.58 -5.53 -2.22
C ALA A 30 7.14 -6.94 -2.65
N CYS A 31 6.01 -7.03 -3.33
CA CYS A 31 5.67 -8.21 -4.12
C CYS A 31 6.58 -8.22 -5.36
N SER A 32 7.53 -9.14 -5.45
CA SER A 32 8.35 -9.31 -6.65
C SER A 32 7.74 -10.41 -7.52
N ASP A 33 7.32 -10.05 -8.73
CA ASP A 33 6.93 -11.01 -9.76
C ASP A 33 8.18 -11.66 -10.36
N GLY A 34 8.29 -12.98 -10.20
CA GLY A 34 9.34 -13.78 -10.81
C GLY A 34 8.88 -14.40 -12.12
N SER A 35 9.42 -13.96 -13.24
CA SER A 35 9.21 -14.58 -14.55
C SER A 35 10.08 -15.82 -14.71
N ASN A 36 9.49 -16.98 -15.00
CA ASN A 36 10.18 -18.20 -15.43
C ASN A 36 10.54 -18.15 -16.92
N GLY A 37 11.82 -18.01 -17.21
CA GLY A 37 12.38 -18.30 -18.52
C GLY A 37 12.98 -19.71 -18.54
N SER A 38 12.58 -20.53 -19.50
CA SER A 38 13.08 -21.87 -19.73
C SER A 38 14.50 -21.85 -20.34
N GLU A 39 15.44 -22.48 -19.69
CA GLU A 39 16.80 -22.71 -20.21
C GLU A 39 16.88 -23.96 -21.05
N THR A 40 17.52 -23.84 -22.20
CA THR A 40 18.14 -24.96 -22.93
C THR A 40 19.63 -24.92 -22.69
N ALA A 41 20.16 -25.99 -22.16
CA ALA A 41 21.59 -26.20 -21.92
C ALA A 41 22.38 -26.38 -23.23
N VAL A 42 23.56 -25.77 -23.29
CA VAL A 42 24.67 -26.22 -24.15
C VAL A 42 25.95 -26.24 -23.31
N ASP A 43 26.53 -27.42 -23.26
CA ASP A 43 27.81 -27.76 -22.69
C ASP A 43 28.96 -27.14 -23.50
N ASP A 44 29.98 -26.58 -22.89
CA ASP A 44 31.35 -26.79 -23.37
C ASP A 44 32.43 -26.53 -22.31
N THR A 45 33.37 -27.44 -22.32
CA THR A 45 34.52 -27.66 -21.44
C THR A 45 35.71 -26.79 -21.83
N SER A 46 36.48 -26.26 -20.87
CA SER A 46 37.95 -26.43 -20.86
C SER A 46 38.63 -25.86 -19.60
N ALA A 47 39.57 -26.59 -19.14
CA ALA A 47 40.46 -26.45 -17.99
C ALA A 47 41.53 -25.32 -18.17
N ASP A 48 42.11 -24.76 -17.16
CA ASP A 48 43.30 -25.23 -16.42
C ASP A 48 44.01 -24.08 -15.63
N THR A 49 44.61 -24.48 -14.51
CA THR A 49 45.78 -23.95 -13.77
C THR A 49 45.74 -22.53 -13.19
N GLY A 50 45.94 -22.22 -11.94
CA GLY A 50 46.93 -22.70 -10.99
C GLY A 50 47.57 -21.49 -10.31
N GLY A 51 47.73 -21.48 -8.98
CA GLY A 51 48.56 -20.48 -8.33
C GLY A 51 48.23 -20.20 -6.84
N GLN A 52 49.05 -20.82 -5.98
CA GLN A 52 49.07 -20.73 -4.52
C GLN A 52 49.65 -19.39 -3.98
N GLY A 53 49.34 -19.12 -2.71
CA GLY A 53 50.16 -18.32 -1.82
C GLY A 53 49.32 -17.51 -0.84
N SER A 54 49.07 -18.00 0.29
CA SER A 54 49.61 -17.94 1.66
C SER A 54 49.47 -16.56 2.37
N ASP A 55 48.73 -16.66 3.48
CA ASP A 55 48.99 -16.13 4.83
C ASP A 55 49.40 -14.68 5.05
N THR A 56 48.73 -13.96 5.92
CA THR A 56 48.90 -13.83 7.38
C THR A 56 48.09 -12.68 7.97
N THR A 57 47.37 -13.03 9.01
CA THR A 57 47.09 -12.36 10.29
C THR A 57 47.27 -10.82 10.47
N ALA A 58 46.26 -10.32 11.18
CA ALA A 58 46.31 -9.48 12.37
C ALA A 58 45.96 -7.98 12.25
N ASP A 59 44.97 -7.68 13.03
CA ASP A 59 44.83 -6.68 14.07
C ASP A 59 44.14 -5.35 13.78
N ALA A 60 43.26 -5.14 14.75
CA ALA A 60 42.43 -3.99 15.02
C ALA A 60 43.20 -2.67 15.15
N ALA A 61 42.57 -1.59 14.76
CA ALA A 61 42.38 -0.40 15.59
C ALA A 61 41.52 0.65 14.90
N ALA A 62 40.66 1.25 15.70
CA ALA A 62 39.85 2.40 15.37
C ALA A 62 40.71 3.60 14.93
N ASP A 63 40.21 4.35 13.96
CA ASP A 63 40.44 5.81 13.99
C ASP A 63 39.29 6.56 13.32
N THR A 64 38.73 7.45 14.12
CA THR A 64 37.77 8.47 13.77
C THR A 64 38.51 9.67 13.24
N THR A 65 38.33 10.04 11.99
CA THR A 65 38.54 11.44 11.59
C THR A 65 37.53 11.82 10.52
N ALA A 66 36.73 12.81 10.88
CA ALA A 66 35.89 13.57 9.99
C ALA A 66 36.74 14.30 8.95
N ASP A 67 36.33 14.22 7.69
CA ASP A 67 36.77 15.18 6.71
C ASP A 67 35.57 15.88 6.09
N THR A 68 35.39 17.11 6.57
CA THR A 68 34.45 18.09 6.06
C THR A 68 35.15 18.88 4.94
N ALA A 69 34.79 18.61 3.71
CA ALA A 69 35.05 19.54 2.63
C ALA A 69 33.70 20.11 2.16
N ALA A 70 33.38 21.27 2.68
CA ALA A 70 32.26 22.08 2.22
C ALA A 70 32.67 22.75 0.90
N ASP A 71 31.97 22.45 -0.18
CA ASP A 71 31.93 23.35 -1.33
C ASP A 71 30.69 24.24 -1.21
N THR A 72 30.94 25.45 -0.68
CA THR A 72 29.94 26.50 -0.55
C THR A 72 29.99 27.38 -1.79
N THR A 73 29.15 27.11 -2.77
CA THR A 73 28.62 28.18 -3.62
C THR A 73 27.22 28.53 -3.15
N ALA A 74 27.19 29.47 -2.21
CA ALA A 74 25.96 30.08 -1.77
C ALA A 74 25.42 30.98 -2.89
N ASP A 75 24.41 30.50 -3.57
CA ASP A 75 23.49 31.37 -4.32
C ASP A 75 22.60 32.06 -3.28
N THR A 76 22.93 33.29 -2.95
CA THR A 76 22.13 34.17 -2.11
C THR A 76 20.86 34.53 -2.86
N ILE A 77 19.81 33.74 -2.69
CA ILE A 77 18.46 34.16 -3.00
C ILE A 77 18.08 35.19 -1.91
N ALA A 78 17.90 36.43 -2.32
CA ALA A 78 17.43 37.50 -1.48
C ALA A 78 16.13 37.07 -0.77
N ASP A 79 16.21 37.00 0.55
CA ASP A 79 15.06 36.87 1.44
C ASP A 79 14.24 38.16 1.35
N THR A 80 13.26 38.17 0.45
CA THR A 80 12.18 39.12 0.56
C THR A 80 11.24 38.58 1.62
N THR A 81 11.17 39.23 2.77
CA THR A 81 10.18 39.04 3.81
C THR A 81 8.78 39.01 3.18
N ALA A 82 8.33 37.80 2.87
CA ALA A 82 6.99 37.56 2.38
C ALA A 82 6.01 37.91 3.51
N ASP A 83 5.06 38.73 3.20
CA ASP A 83 3.85 39.00 3.99
C ASP A 83 3.27 37.67 4.48
N THR A 84 3.28 37.47 5.80
CA THR A 84 2.83 36.22 6.45
C THR A 84 1.32 36.18 6.69
N THR A 85 0.54 36.97 6.02
CA THR A 85 -0.90 36.75 5.93
C THR A 85 -1.11 35.51 5.07
N PRO A 86 -1.79 34.45 5.56
CA PRO A 86 -2.14 33.32 4.69
C PRO A 86 -2.94 33.86 3.53
N ALA A 87 -2.43 33.76 2.30
CA ALA A 87 -3.18 34.12 1.13
C ALA A 87 -4.52 33.38 1.17
N GLU A 88 -5.62 34.11 1.05
CA GLU A 88 -6.95 33.56 1.02
C GLU A 88 -6.99 32.44 -0.02
N TYR A 89 -7.38 31.22 0.40
CA TYR A 89 -7.46 30.09 -0.50
C TYR A 89 -8.47 30.39 -1.60
N VAL A 90 -8.04 30.26 -2.84
CA VAL A 90 -8.89 30.42 -4.03
C VAL A 90 -8.96 29.09 -4.74
N GLU A 91 -10.17 28.55 -4.91
CA GLU A 91 -10.37 27.33 -5.72
C GLU A 91 -10.09 27.66 -7.19
N PRO A 92 -9.32 26.83 -7.91
CA PRO A 92 -9.07 27.06 -9.33
C PRO A 92 -10.35 26.87 -10.15
N GLU A 93 -10.42 27.52 -11.31
CA GLU A 93 -11.51 27.30 -12.26
C GLU A 93 -11.56 25.83 -12.72
N ALA A 94 -12.77 25.30 -12.85
CA ALA A 94 -12.98 23.94 -13.36
C ALA A 94 -12.67 23.87 -14.86
N GLY A 95 -12.20 22.68 -15.31
CA GLY A 95 -11.87 22.44 -16.71
C GLY A 95 -10.52 23.05 -17.13
N TRP A 96 -10.34 23.25 -18.41
CA TRP A 96 -9.12 23.78 -19.00
C TRP A 96 -9.45 24.93 -19.95
N PRO A 97 -8.54 25.91 -20.10
CA PRO A 97 -8.71 26.95 -21.11
C PRO A 97 -8.80 26.34 -22.52
N ALA A 98 -9.50 27.04 -23.40
CA ALA A 98 -9.53 26.65 -24.81
C ALA A 98 -8.13 26.75 -25.45
N CYS A 99 -7.92 25.99 -26.53
CA CYS A 99 -6.69 26.05 -27.30
C CYS A 99 -6.46 27.47 -27.84
N ASP A 100 -5.30 28.05 -27.53
CA ASP A 100 -4.82 29.27 -28.18
C ASP A 100 -4.12 28.90 -29.48
N LEU A 101 -4.77 29.13 -30.61
CA LEU A 101 -4.26 28.80 -31.93
C LEU A 101 -3.02 29.63 -32.35
N ALA A 102 -2.69 30.68 -31.61
CA ALA A 102 -1.47 31.46 -31.82
C ALA A 102 -0.28 30.94 -30.98
N ALA A 103 -0.53 30.07 -29.98
CA ALA A 103 0.53 29.51 -29.19
C ALA A 103 1.38 28.52 -30.03
N THR A 104 2.69 28.55 -29.82
CA THR A 104 3.64 27.62 -30.44
C THR A 104 4.09 26.54 -29.46
N THR A 105 3.88 26.76 -28.16
CA THR A 105 4.21 25.82 -27.07
C THR A 105 3.12 25.79 -26.02
N GLN A 106 2.99 24.66 -25.32
CA GLN A 106 2.11 24.51 -24.16
C GLN A 106 2.75 23.57 -23.14
N THR A 107 2.69 23.94 -21.87
CA THR A 107 3.07 23.03 -20.78
C THR A 107 1.82 22.32 -20.27
N VAL A 108 1.82 21.00 -20.28
CA VAL A 108 0.84 20.15 -19.60
C VAL A 108 1.45 19.67 -18.29
N THR A 109 0.71 19.73 -17.20
CA THR A 109 1.20 19.29 -15.90
C THR A 109 0.35 18.16 -15.35
N PHE A 110 0.98 17.07 -14.93
CA PHE A 110 0.36 16.04 -14.10
C PHE A 110 0.71 16.27 -12.64
N VAL A 111 -0.30 16.29 -11.77
CA VAL A 111 -0.13 16.11 -10.34
C VAL A 111 -0.65 14.71 -10.01
N HIS A 112 0.23 13.86 -9.53
CA HIS A 112 -0.05 12.43 -9.33
C HIS A 112 0.08 12.02 -7.88
N VAL A 113 -0.84 11.15 -7.44
CA VAL A 113 -0.81 10.39 -6.19
C VAL A 113 -1.24 8.96 -6.49
N ASN A 114 -0.90 8.03 -5.62
CA ASN A 114 -1.22 6.62 -5.77
C ASN A 114 -1.27 5.92 -4.41
N ASP A 115 -1.91 4.76 -4.35
CA ASP A 115 -1.91 3.85 -3.21
C ASP A 115 -2.31 4.57 -1.89
N ALA A 116 -3.46 5.23 -1.89
CA ALA A 116 -3.94 5.94 -0.71
C ALA A 116 -4.28 5.01 0.45
N HIS A 117 -4.76 3.80 0.15
CA HIS A 117 -5.04 2.72 1.12
C HIS A 117 -5.78 3.21 2.37
N GLY A 118 -6.84 3.99 2.19
CA GLY A 118 -7.63 4.50 3.30
C GLY A 118 -6.95 5.58 4.16
N ASN A 119 -5.71 5.99 3.86
CA ASN A 119 -4.95 6.96 4.66
C ASN A 119 -5.28 8.43 4.29
N PHE A 120 -6.53 8.75 4.15
CA PHE A 120 -6.99 10.09 3.75
C PHE A 120 -7.69 10.86 4.88
N ALA A 121 -8.12 10.16 5.92
CA ALA A 121 -8.85 10.74 7.04
C ALA A 121 -8.05 11.82 7.79
N PRO A 122 -8.72 12.77 8.47
CA PRO A 122 -8.03 13.70 9.35
C PRO A 122 -7.25 12.98 10.44
N LEU A 123 -6.03 13.46 10.70
CA LEU A 123 -5.19 13.01 11.80
C LEU A 123 -5.68 13.61 13.14
N LYS A 124 -5.05 13.24 14.26
CA LYS A 124 -5.36 13.75 15.61
C LYS A 124 -5.29 15.29 15.72
N ASP A 125 -4.51 15.96 14.87
CA ASP A 125 -4.41 17.42 14.77
C ASP A 125 -5.53 18.06 13.90
N GLY A 126 -6.46 17.25 13.41
CA GLY A 126 -7.56 17.65 12.53
C GLY A 126 -7.16 17.87 11.08
N LYS A 127 -5.90 17.63 10.70
CA LYS A 127 -5.39 17.87 9.34
C LYS A 127 -5.44 16.62 8.50
N SER A 128 -5.95 16.75 7.28
CA SER A 128 -6.11 15.64 6.35
C SER A 128 -5.00 15.61 5.31
N PRO A 129 -4.34 14.46 5.10
CA PRO A 129 -3.43 14.26 3.97
C PRO A 129 -4.10 14.53 2.62
N ALA A 130 -5.37 14.15 2.47
CA ALA A 130 -6.16 14.41 1.27
C ALA A 130 -6.34 15.91 1.01
N ALA A 131 -6.65 16.70 2.05
CA ALA A 131 -6.82 18.14 1.92
C ALA A 131 -5.53 18.84 1.46
N ARG A 132 -4.36 18.38 1.92
CA ARG A 132 -3.07 18.90 1.48
C ARG A 132 -2.74 18.50 0.04
N ALA A 133 -2.95 17.23 -0.32
CA ALA A 133 -2.71 16.76 -1.70
C ALA A 133 -3.59 17.54 -2.70
N ARG A 134 -4.88 17.73 -2.38
CA ARG A 134 -5.78 18.53 -3.21
C ARG A 134 -5.39 20.01 -3.22
N GLY A 135 -5.04 20.60 -2.09
CA GLY A 135 -4.60 21.98 -2.01
C GLY A 135 -3.32 22.24 -2.82
N TYR A 136 -2.41 21.27 -2.89
CA TYR A 136 -1.24 21.35 -3.76
C TYR A 136 -1.64 21.31 -5.25
N PHE A 137 -2.53 20.41 -5.66
CA PHE A 137 -3.06 20.41 -7.01
C PHE A 137 -3.71 21.75 -7.37
N ASP A 138 -4.56 22.26 -6.50
CA ASP A 138 -5.25 23.54 -6.71
C ASP A 138 -4.25 24.71 -6.87
N LYS A 139 -3.15 24.69 -6.10
CA LYS A 139 -2.04 25.63 -6.28
C LYS A 139 -1.39 25.46 -7.66
N VAL A 140 -1.04 24.24 -8.04
CA VAL A 140 -0.40 23.96 -9.32
C VAL A 140 -1.30 24.36 -10.49
N LYS A 141 -2.61 24.09 -10.40
CA LYS A 141 -3.58 24.46 -11.44
C LYS A 141 -3.74 25.97 -11.60
N ARG A 142 -3.60 26.75 -10.53
CA ARG A 142 -3.52 28.22 -10.64
C ARG A 142 -2.24 28.72 -11.30
N GLU A 143 -1.10 28.01 -11.06
CA GLU A 143 0.18 28.32 -11.69
C GLU A 143 0.20 27.91 -13.17
N ASN A 144 -0.36 26.75 -13.48
CA ASN A 144 -0.56 26.24 -14.83
C ASN A 144 -1.97 25.68 -15.01
N PRO A 145 -2.89 26.40 -15.68
CA PRO A 145 -4.26 25.95 -15.84
C PRO A 145 -4.43 24.69 -16.71
N PHE A 146 -3.37 24.26 -17.43
CA PHE A 146 -3.35 23.02 -18.20
C PHE A 146 -2.86 21.83 -17.33
N SER A 147 -3.27 21.81 -16.07
CA SER A 147 -2.91 20.73 -15.12
C SER A 147 -4.04 19.72 -14.98
N LEU A 148 -3.65 18.44 -14.80
CA LEU A 148 -4.52 17.32 -14.48
C LEU A 148 -4.14 16.72 -13.14
N PHE A 149 -5.15 16.30 -12.39
CA PHE A 149 -4.99 15.55 -11.14
C PHE A 149 -5.26 14.07 -11.40
N THR A 150 -4.27 13.22 -11.15
CA THR A 150 -4.33 11.79 -11.47
C THR A 150 -4.08 10.91 -10.25
N ASN A 151 -4.66 9.71 -10.26
CA ASN A 151 -4.53 8.74 -9.18
C ASN A 151 -4.26 7.33 -9.73
N GLY A 152 -3.28 6.66 -9.13
CA GLY A 152 -2.79 5.34 -9.52
C GLY A 152 -3.58 4.15 -8.96
N GLY A 153 -4.75 4.35 -8.33
CA GLY A 153 -5.55 3.28 -7.71
C GLY A 153 -5.02 2.85 -6.34
N ASP A 154 -5.55 1.73 -5.83
CA ASP A 154 -5.39 1.23 -4.46
C ASP A 154 -5.80 2.28 -3.41
N ASP A 155 -7.01 2.80 -3.58
CA ASP A 155 -7.59 3.74 -2.62
C ASP A 155 -8.23 3.02 -1.43
N PHE A 156 -8.77 1.81 -1.64
CA PHE A 156 -9.28 0.96 -0.59
C PHE A 156 -8.17 0.28 0.21
N GLU A 157 -8.53 -0.16 1.42
CA GLU A 157 -7.78 -0.98 2.37
C GLU A 157 -6.59 -0.36 3.09
N LYS A 158 -6.44 -0.80 4.32
CA LYS A 158 -5.31 -0.69 5.26
C LYS A 158 -5.20 0.57 6.10
N GLY A 159 -6.01 1.60 5.92
CA GLY A 159 -5.61 2.87 6.48
C GLY A 159 -6.54 3.53 7.49
N SER A 160 -7.84 3.34 7.45
CA SER A 160 -8.75 4.16 8.24
C SER A 160 -9.85 3.34 8.92
N VAL A 161 -10.08 3.62 10.20
CA VAL A 161 -11.25 3.10 10.92
C VAL A 161 -12.55 3.49 10.22
N ALA A 162 -12.61 4.66 9.61
CA ALA A 162 -13.79 5.11 8.87
C ALA A 162 -14.08 4.19 7.68
N GLU A 163 -13.06 3.79 6.92
CA GLU A 163 -13.20 2.82 5.84
C GLU A 163 -13.65 1.46 6.35
N LEU A 164 -13.00 0.97 7.43
CA LEU A 164 -13.31 -0.34 8.01
C LEU A 164 -14.76 -0.42 8.51
N ARG A 165 -15.22 0.61 9.23
CA ARG A 165 -16.58 0.66 9.80
C ARG A 165 -17.65 0.85 8.73
N SER A 166 -17.31 1.54 7.64
CA SER A 166 -18.24 1.82 6.54
C SER A 166 -18.21 0.77 5.42
N SER A 167 -17.33 -0.25 5.51
CA SER A 167 -17.12 -1.25 4.45
C SER A 167 -16.76 -0.60 3.10
N GLY A 168 -15.87 0.40 3.15
CA GLY A 168 -15.36 1.11 1.99
C GLY A 168 -16.09 2.40 1.63
N GLN A 169 -17.26 2.70 2.21
CA GLN A 169 -18.02 3.92 1.83
C GLN A 169 -17.24 5.20 2.10
N ALA A 170 -16.41 5.25 3.15
CA ALA A 170 -15.55 6.39 3.45
C ALA A 170 -14.55 6.68 2.32
N THR A 171 -14.06 5.65 1.62
CA THR A 171 -13.19 5.81 0.45
C THR A 171 -13.94 6.39 -0.74
N LEU A 172 -15.21 6.05 -0.94
CA LEU A 172 -16.03 6.69 -1.97
C LEU A 172 -16.24 8.18 -1.66
N ASP A 173 -16.52 8.55 -0.41
CA ASP A 173 -16.63 9.96 0.02
C ASP A 173 -15.31 10.73 -0.23
N TYR A 174 -14.16 10.07 0.01
CA TYR A 174 -12.85 10.64 -0.31
C TYR A 174 -12.67 10.86 -1.81
N LEU A 175 -12.98 9.89 -2.66
CA LEU A 175 -12.86 10.01 -4.11
C LEU A 175 -13.75 11.13 -4.68
N GLU A 176 -14.97 11.26 -4.17
CA GLU A 176 -15.87 12.37 -4.49
C GLU A 176 -15.25 13.73 -4.12
N ALA A 177 -14.66 13.83 -2.92
CA ALA A 177 -14.04 15.05 -2.44
C ALA A 177 -12.77 15.40 -3.24
N MET A 178 -11.93 14.43 -3.55
CA MET A 178 -10.70 14.64 -4.31
C MET A 178 -10.98 15.03 -5.75
N ASN A 179 -11.99 14.45 -6.36
CA ASN A 179 -12.42 14.74 -7.72
C ASN A 179 -11.27 14.77 -8.71
N TYR A 180 -10.61 13.63 -8.88
CA TYR A 180 -9.51 13.43 -9.83
C TYR A 180 -9.99 13.60 -11.28
N ASP A 181 -9.14 14.11 -12.17
CA ASP A 181 -9.47 14.21 -13.59
C ASP A 181 -9.42 12.83 -14.28
N VAL A 182 -8.39 12.02 -13.94
CA VAL A 182 -8.27 10.63 -14.41
C VAL A 182 -7.68 9.77 -13.28
N ARG A 183 -8.23 8.59 -13.10
CA ARG A 183 -7.71 7.60 -12.15
C ARG A 183 -7.84 6.19 -12.71
N CYS A 184 -7.04 5.27 -12.19
CA CYS A 184 -7.18 3.85 -12.51
C CYS A 184 -7.74 3.06 -11.33
N ILE A 185 -7.78 1.75 -11.49
CA ILE A 185 -8.15 0.77 -10.48
C ILE A 185 -6.88 0.03 -10.07
N GLY A 186 -6.65 -0.12 -8.76
CA GLY A 186 -5.63 -0.99 -8.23
C GLY A 186 -6.17 -2.37 -7.83
N ASN A 187 -5.30 -3.27 -7.43
CA ASN A 187 -5.70 -4.63 -7.05
C ASN A 187 -6.46 -4.68 -5.71
N HIS A 188 -6.18 -3.77 -4.77
CA HIS A 188 -6.93 -3.68 -3.52
C HIS A 188 -8.30 -3.00 -3.68
N ASP A 189 -8.57 -2.32 -4.79
CA ASP A 189 -9.89 -1.72 -5.03
C ASP A 189 -10.99 -2.77 -5.24
N PHE A 190 -10.63 -4.03 -5.46
CA PHE A 190 -11.56 -5.17 -5.47
C PHE A 190 -11.80 -5.80 -4.10
N ALA A 191 -11.33 -5.22 -3.00
CA ALA A 191 -11.30 -5.88 -1.70
C ALA A 191 -12.67 -6.06 -1.04
N TRP A 192 -13.61 -5.11 -1.19
CA TRP A 192 -14.85 -5.13 -0.41
C TRP A 192 -15.95 -6.00 -1.02
N SER A 193 -16.42 -5.67 -2.20
CA SER A 193 -17.49 -6.38 -2.90
C SER A 193 -17.57 -5.98 -4.37
N ALA A 194 -18.34 -6.73 -5.16
CA ALA A 194 -18.66 -6.33 -6.53
C ALA A 194 -19.42 -4.98 -6.57
N ASP A 195 -20.33 -4.74 -5.65
CA ASP A 195 -21.03 -3.45 -5.59
C ASP A 195 -20.09 -2.30 -5.25
N SER A 196 -19.17 -2.50 -4.32
CA SER A 196 -18.20 -1.45 -3.93
C SER A 196 -17.30 -1.04 -5.08
N ILE A 197 -16.76 -1.98 -5.87
CA ILE A 197 -15.93 -1.62 -7.03
C ILE A 197 -16.75 -0.98 -8.15
N LEU A 198 -18.00 -1.37 -8.35
CA LEU A 198 -18.88 -0.72 -9.31
C LEU A 198 -19.16 0.74 -8.91
N GLU A 199 -19.39 1.02 -7.63
CA GLU A 199 -19.54 2.37 -7.11
C GLU A 199 -18.22 3.15 -7.18
N PHE A 200 -17.11 2.50 -6.85
CA PHE A 200 -15.76 3.07 -7.00
C PHE A 200 -15.54 3.59 -8.43
N THR A 201 -15.88 2.82 -9.47
CA THR A 201 -15.68 3.26 -10.85
C THR A 201 -16.51 4.48 -11.26
N ARG A 202 -17.45 4.91 -10.42
CA ARG A 202 -18.38 6.02 -10.70
C ARG A 202 -18.21 7.20 -9.72
N ALA A 203 -17.43 7.04 -8.67
CA ALA A 203 -17.20 8.08 -7.68
C ALA A 203 -16.41 9.26 -8.30
N GLY A 204 -16.86 10.49 -8.05
CA GLY A 204 -16.30 11.70 -8.66
C GLY A 204 -16.70 11.91 -10.11
N SER A 205 -16.30 13.05 -10.68
CA SER A 205 -16.66 13.44 -12.05
C SER A 205 -15.63 13.07 -13.11
N GLY A 206 -14.44 12.62 -12.70
CA GLY A 206 -13.33 12.29 -13.60
C GLY A 206 -13.50 10.95 -14.33
N LYS A 207 -12.56 10.65 -15.20
CA LYS A 207 -12.53 9.39 -15.93
C LYS A 207 -11.85 8.30 -15.12
N VAL A 208 -12.42 7.10 -15.13
CA VAL A 208 -11.77 5.89 -14.62
C VAL A 208 -11.33 5.04 -15.80
N VAL A 209 -10.08 4.63 -15.81
CA VAL A 209 -9.52 3.76 -16.85
C VAL A 209 -9.15 2.40 -16.27
N CYS A 210 -9.52 1.33 -16.99
CA CYS A 210 -9.11 -0.05 -16.71
C CYS A 210 -9.11 -0.82 -18.01
N SER A 211 -7.94 -1.24 -18.48
CA SER A 211 -7.82 -1.78 -19.85
C SER A 211 -7.74 -3.29 -19.90
N ASN A 212 -7.37 -3.93 -18.80
CA ASN A 212 -7.16 -5.38 -18.74
C ASN A 212 -8.17 -6.14 -17.85
N VAL A 213 -9.11 -5.44 -17.23
CA VAL A 213 -10.23 -6.05 -16.50
C VAL A 213 -11.55 -5.46 -17.02
N GLU A 214 -12.54 -6.31 -17.19
CA GLU A 214 -13.88 -5.95 -17.62
C GLU A 214 -14.89 -6.42 -16.56
N TYR A 215 -16.10 -5.89 -16.59
CA TYR A 215 -17.18 -6.39 -15.77
C TYR A 215 -18.26 -7.05 -16.65
N THR A 216 -18.57 -8.30 -16.37
CA THR A 216 -19.56 -9.09 -17.10
C THR A 216 -20.70 -9.61 -16.22
N GLY A 217 -20.76 -9.19 -14.96
CA GLY A 217 -21.80 -9.56 -14.02
C GLY A 217 -23.15 -8.93 -14.33
N ALA A 218 -24.07 -8.99 -13.39
CA ALA A 218 -25.39 -8.39 -13.51
C ALA A 218 -25.28 -6.86 -13.57
N ASN A 219 -26.02 -6.21 -14.48
CA ASN A 219 -26.04 -4.76 -14.69
C ASN A 219 -24.69 -4.19 -15.17
N PRO A 220 -24.19 -4.62 -16.34
CA PRO A 220 -22.89 -4.17 -16.87
C PRO A 220 -22.81 -2.67 -17.10
N GLU A 221 -23.95 -1.97 -17.20
CA GLU A 221 -24.00 -0.51 -17.29
C GLU A 221 -23.54 0.20 -16.00
N ARG A 222 -23.41 -0.51 -14.88
CA ARG A 222 -22.84 0.03 -13.64
C ARG A 222 -21.30 0.14 -13.69
N TRP A 223 -20.65 -0.56 -14.60
CA TRP A 223 -19.22 -0.44 -14.80
C TRP A 223 -18.87 0.90 -15.44
N GLY A 224 -18.18 1.76 -14.68
CA GLY A 224 -17.83 3.11 -15.13
C GLY A 224 -16.44 3.22 -15.72
N ALA A 225 -15.59 2.17 -15.61
CA ALA A 225 -14.23 2.22 -16.13
C ALA A 225 -14.20 1.99 -17.65
N LEU A 226 -13.30 2.71 -18.30
CA LEU A 226 -13.09 2.69 -19.74
C LEU A 226 -11.76 1.99 -20.07
N PRO A 227 -11.70 1.17 -21.14
CA PRO A 227 -10.43 0.56 -21.55
C PRO A 227 -9.43 1.58 -22.11
N PHE A 228 -9.94 2.69 -22.61
CA PHE A 228 -9.21 3.85 -23.13
C PHE A 228 -10.10 5.09 -23.08
N THR A 229 -9.48 6.24 -22.86
CA THR A 229 -10.16 7.54 -23.02
C THR A 229 -9.16 8.60 -23.47
N SER A 230 -9.65 9.69 -24.05
CA SER A 230 -8.82 10.85 -24.36
C SER A 230 -9.41 12.12 -23.75
N ILE A 231 -8.54 13.05 -23.39
CA ILE A 231 -8.90 14.37 -22.87
C ILE A 231 -8.08 15.41 -23.61
N THR A 232 -8.74 16.46 -24.11
CA THR A 232 -8.04 17.58 -24.71
C THR A 232 -7.86 18.68 -23.67
N VAL A 233 -6.61 19.01 -23.40
CA VAL A 233 -6.18 20.03 -22.44
C VAL A 233 -5.54 21.16 -23.21
N GLY A 234 -6.26 22.27 -23.37
CA GLY A 234 -5.83 23.35 -24.27
C GLY A 234 -5.69 22.85 -25.70
N CYS A 235 -4.47 22.88 -26.24
CA CYS A 235 -4.15 22.43 -27.59
C CYS A 235 -3.61 20.98 -27.67
N VAL A 236 -3.46 20.28 -26.54
CA VAL A 236 -2.85 18.93 -26.48
C VAL A 236 -3.93 17.89 -26.16
N THR A 237 -4.04 16.86 -27.00
CA THR A 237 -4.91 15.71 -26.77
C THR A 237 -4.12 14.58 -26.15
N ILE A 238 -4.55 14.11 -24.98
CA ILE A 238 -3.89 13.11 -24.16
C ILE A 238 -4.76 11.85 -24.12
N GLY A 239 -4.19 10.73 -24.54
CA GLY A 239 -4.81 9.41 -24.39
C GLY A 239 -4.40 8.75 -23.08
N PHE A 240 -5.35 8.13 -22.42
CA PHE A 240 -5.15 7.40 -21.16
C PHE A 240 -5.64 5.97 -21.29
N PHE A 241 -4.83 5.05 -20.81
CA PHE A 241 -5.18 3.67 -20.54
C PHE A 241 -4.57 3.23 -19.22
N SER A 242 -4.96 2.07 -18.71
CA SER A 242 -4.36 1.56 -17.48
C SER A 242 -4.26 0.04 -17.48
N LEU A 243 -3.33 -0.45 -16.66
CA LEU A 243 -3.14 -1.87 -16.43
C LEU A 243 -3.09 -2.09 -14.91
N VAL A 244 -3.87 -3.05 -14.44
CA VAL A 244 -3.90 -3.45 -13.04
C VAL A 244 -3.22 -4.80 -12.86
N SER A 245 -2.47 -4.95 -11.76
CA SER A 245 -1.86 -6.20 -11.33
C SER A 245 -2.91 -7.20 -10.86
N LYS A 246 -2.50 -8.45 -10.71
CA LYS A 246 -3.38 -9.52 -10.23
C LYS A 246 -3.84 -9.23 -8.80
N PRO A 247 -5.13 -9.40 -8.49
CA PRO A 247 -5.63 -9.24 -7.12
C PRO A 247 -5.40 -10.48 -6.25
N TRP A 248 -4.22 -11.10 -6.39
CA TRP A 248 -3.73 -12.20 -5.56
C TRP A 248 -2.20 -12.22 -5.52
N ASN A 249 -1.67 -12.77 -4.45
CA ASN A 249 -0.23 -12.87 -4.23
C ASN A 249 0.39 -14.07 -4.99
N GLU A 250 1.71 -14.24 -4.88
CA GLU A 250 2.48 -15.33 -5.48
C GLU A 250 1.99 -16.74 -5.08
N ARG A 251 1.24 -16.86 -3.98
CA ARG A 251 0.65 -18.12 -3.49
C ARG A 251 -0.75 -18.36 -4.05
N ASN A 252 -1.24 -17.54 -4.98
CA ASN A 252 -2.61 -17.51 -5.48
C ASN A 252 -3.67 -17.28 -4.37
N GLU A 253 -3.29 -16.66 -3.27
CA GLU A 253 -4.22 -16.20 -2.25
C GLU A 253 -4.89 -14.94 -2.77
N GLN A 254 -6.20 -15.00 -2.99
CA GLN A 254 -6.96 -13.85 -3.49
C GLN A 254 -7.16 -12.82 -2.40
N TYR A 255 -6.90 -11.55 -2.71
CA TYR A 255 -7.31 -10.41 -1.89
C TYR A 255 -8.80 -10.07 -2.08
N THR A 256 -9.43 -10.72 -3.04
CA THR A 256 -10.82 -10.51 -3.45
C THR A 256 -11.65 -11.75 -3.16
N GLY A 257 -12.99 -11.59 -3.18
CA GLY A 257 -13.91 -12.72 -3.10
C GLY A 257 -14.08 -13.48 -4.41
N ASP A 258 -14.84 -14.56 -4.32
CA ASP A 258 -15.21 -15.39 -5.47
C ASP A 258 -15.87 -14.58 -6.59
N PHE A 259 -16.43 -13.39 -6.27
CA PHE A 259 -17.05 -12.50 -7.24
C PHE A 259 -16.07 -12.01 -8.31
N PHE A 260 -14.78 -11.83 -7.96
CA PHE A 260 -13.79 -11.37 -8.95
C PHE A 260 -13.62 -12.41 -10.05
N ALA A 261 -13.42 -13.67 -9.69
CA ALA A 261 -13.26 -14.75 -10.66
C ALA A 261 -14.50 -14.98 -11.53
N THR A 262 -15.70 -14.65 -10.99
CA THR A 262 -16.98 -14.87 -11.67
C THR A 262 -17.36 -13.71 -12.58
N ASP A 263 -17.22 -12.47 -12.09
CA ASP A 263 -17.83 -11.28 -12.69
C ASP A 263 -16.83 -10.36 -13.38
N PHE A 264 -15.50 -10.57 -13.16
CA PHE A 264 -14.46 -9.70 -13.67
C PHE A 264 -13.43 -10.47 -14.51
N PRO A 265 -13.75 -10.81 -15.78
CA PRO A 265 -12.76 -11.38 -16.68
C PRO A 265 -11.59 -10.43 -16.88
N ALA A 266 -10.37 -10.98 -16.78
CA ALA A 266 -9.16 -10.20 -16.79
C ALA A 266 -8.09 -10.81 -17.71
N ARG A 267 -7.25 -9.94 -18.29
CA ARG A 267 -6.09 -10.30 -19.10
C ARG A 267 -4.82 -9.94 -18.34
N TRP A 268 -3.90 -10.90 -18.27
CA TRP A 268 -2.63 -10.74 -17.57
C TRP A 268 -1.41 -10.70 -18.51
N ASP A 269 -1.66 -10.62 -19.80
CA ASP A 269 -0.70 -10.36 -20.87
C ASP A 269 -0.56 -8.84 -21.08
N TRP A 270 -0.04 -8.15 -20.06
CA TRP A 270 -0.06 -6.68 -19.96
C TRP A 270 0.58 -5.99 -21.14
N SER A 271 1.78 -6.43 -21.58
CA SER A 271 2.49 -5.84 -22.72
C SER A 271 1.74 -6.02 -24.04
N ASP A 272 1.11 -7.16 -24.25
CA ASP A 272 0.29 -7.40 -25.45
C ASP A 272 -0.95 -6.51 -25.43
N ARG A 273 -1.60 -6.40 -24.26
CA ARG A 273 -2.76 -5.53 -24.11
C ARG A 273 -2.41 -4.04 -24.33
N ALA A 274 -1.30 -3.58 -23.76
CA ALA A 274 -0.81 -2.20 -24.00
C ALA A 274 -0.51 -1.96 -25.46
N ARG A 275 0.15 -2.91 -26.13
CA ARG A 275 0.49 -2.82 -27.56
C ARG A 275 -0.75 -2.72 -28.45
N GLU A 276 -1.82 -3.48 -28.13
CA GLU A 276 -3.11 -3.37 -28.80
C GLU A 276 -3.69 -1.96 -28.71
N ILE A 277 -3.70 -1.37 -27.50
CA ILE A 277 -4.26 -0.04 -27.24
C ILE A 277 -3.43 1.04 -27.92
N VAL A 278 -2.12 1.00 -27.76
CA VAL A 278 -1.22 1.95 -28.43
C VAL A 278 -1.37 1.88 -29.94
N THR A 279 -1.41 0.67 -30.51
CA THR A 279 -1.62 0.51 -31.97
C THR A 279 -2.94 1.09 -32.43
N ALA A 280 -4.00 0.93 -31.65
CA ALA A 280 -5.34 1.42 -32.00
C ALA A 280 -5.45 2.94 -31.90
N HIS A 281 -4.81 3.59 -30.92
CA HIS A 281 -5.13 4.96 -30.54
C HIS A 281 -3.97 5.95 -30.62
N ARG A 282 -2.71 5.50 -30.83
CA ARG A 282 -1.53 6.40 -30.85
C ARG A 282 -1.66 7.53 -31.87
N GLY A 283 -2.28 7.24 -33.02
CA GLY A 283 -2.49 8.23 -34.08
C GLY A 283 -3.59 9.26 -33.79
N GLU A 284 -4.37 9.09 -32.74
CA GLU A 284 -5.50 9.97 -32.38
C GLU A 284 -5.11 11.00 -31.30
N VAL A 285 -3.92 10.85 -30.69
CA VAL A 285 -3.50 11.63 -29.53
C VAL A 285 -2.09 12.18 -29.70
N ASP A 286 -1.79 13.27 -29.01
CA ASP A 286 -0.46 13.86 -28.95
C ASP A 286 0.44 13.18 -27.94
N LEU A 287 -0.15 12.79 -26.81
CA LEU A 287 0.51 12.17 -25.68
C LEU A 287 -0.24 10.89 -25.28
N MET A 288 0.47 9.75 -25.18
CA MET A 288 -0.06 8.48 -24.68
C MET A 288 0.42 8.24 -23.26
N VAL A 289 -0.49 8.15 -22.32
CA VAL A 289 -0.22 7.98 -20.88
C VAL A 289 -0.81 6.66 -20.40
N CYS A 290 0.01 5.84 -19.76
CA CYS A 290 -0.43 4.69 -18.98
C CYS A 290 -0.53 5.10 -17.50
N ILE A 291 -1.70 4.99 -16.87
CA ILE A 291 -1.79 5.00 -15.41
C ILE A 291 -1.65 3.54 -14.99
N SER A 292 -0.47 3.19 -14.50
CA SER A 292 -0.08 1.79 -14.27
C SER A 292 -0.21 1.41 -12.82
N HIS A 293 -0.83 0.26 -12.58
CA HIS A 293 -0.85 -0.38 -11.26
C HIS A 293 -0.14 -1.75 -11.32
N LEU A 294 1.06 -1.77 -11.93
CA LEU A 294 1.88 -2.99 -12.08
C LEU A 294 3.09 -3.03 -11.13
N GLY A 295 3.42 -1.90 -10.50
CA GLY A 295 4.64 -1.72 -9.73
C GLY A 295 5.84 -1.31 -10.60
N ASN A 296 6.87 -0.72 -9.96
CA ASN A 296 7.99 -0.10 -10.67
C ASN A 296 8.67 -1.06 -11.66
N GLY A 297 8.96 -2.29 -11.24
CA GLY A 297 9.57 -3.30 -12.13
C GLY A 297 8.67 -3.68 -13.30
N GLY A 298 7.33 -3.71 -13.10
CA GLY A 298 6.35 -3.92 -14.17
C GLY A 298 6.30 -2.75 -15.15
N ASP A 299 6.43 -1.52 -14.64
CA ASP A 299 6.44 -0.28 -15.42
C ASP A 299 7.69 -0.18 -16.28
N GLU A 300 8.87 -0.53 -15.73
CA GLU A 300 10.13 -0.61 -16.49
C GLU A 300 10.06 -1.64 -17.62
N ALA A 301 9.52 -2.83 -17.33
CA ALA A 301 9.34 -3.89 -18.31
C ALA A 301 8.36 -3.47 -19.41
N LEU A 302 7.24 -2.85 -19.04
CA LEU A 302 6.24 -2.35 -19.99
C LEU A 302 6.85 -1.29 -20.94
N ALA A 303 7.59 -0.33 -20.37
CA ALA A 303 8.27 0.71 -21.15
C ALA A 303 9.35 0.14 -22.10
N ALA A 304 10.03 -0.93 -21.67
CA ALA A 304 11.05 -1.60 -22.51
C ALA A 304 10.44 -2.41 -23.67
N GLU A 305 9.23 -2.95 -23.47
CA GLU A 305 8.59 -3.87 -24.43
C GLU A 305 7.58 -3.22 -25.37
N VAL A 306 7.04 -2.04 -25.01
CA VAL A 306 5.94 -1.39 -25.75
C VAL A 306 6.31 0.02 -26.15
N ASP A 307 6.65 0.20 -27.43
CA ASP A 307 6.89 1.51 -28.00
C ASP A 307 5.61 2.34 -28.08
N GLY A 308 5.74 3.67 -27.97
CA GLY A 308 4.66 4.63 -28.18
C GLY A 308 3.89 5.03 -26.92
N ILE A 309 4.33 4.60 -25.74
CA ILE A 309 3.93 5.14 -24.44
C ILE A 309 4.89 6.30 -24.12
N ASP A 310 4.35 7.49 -23.89
CA ASP A 310 5.18 8.67 -23.56
C ASP A 310 5.43 8.78 -22.04
N VAL A 311 4.41 8.45 -21.24
CA VAL A 311 4.45 8.57 -19.77
C VAL A 311 3.77 7.37 -19.10
N ILE A 312 4.39 6.86 -18.05
CA ILE A 312 3.80 5.93 -17.10
C ILE A 312 3.67 6.64 -15.74
N LEU A 313 2.45 6.79 -15.27
CA LEU A 313 2.10 7.24 -13.93
C LEU A 313 1.87 5.98 -13.08
N GLY A 314 2.92 5.56 -12.36
CA GLY A 314 3.00 4.26 -11.69
C GLY A 314 2.41 4.23 -10.28
N ALA A 315 2.15 2.99 -9.80
CA ALA A 315 1.58 2.68 -8.50
C ALA A 315 1.99 1.26 -8.03
N HIS A 316 1.29 0.67 -7.07
CA HIS A 316 1.36 -0.72 -6.59
C HIS A 316 2.58 -1.06 -5.72
N SER A 317 3.79 -0.79 -6.15
CA SER A 317 5.00 -1.14 -5.38
C SER A 317 5.34 -0.15 -4.27
N HIS A 318 4.58 0.94 -4.12
CA HIS A 318 4.81 2.00 -3.14
C HIS A 318 6.19 2.66 -3.27
N THR A 319 6.79 2.60 -4.46
CA THR A 319 8.13 3.14 -4.69
C THR A 319 8.10 4.66 -4.64
N VAL A 320 9.03 5.26 -3.89
CA VAL A 320 9.24 6.70 -3.86
C VAL A 320 10.31 7.06 -4.88
N LEU A 321 9.90 7.40 -6.10
CA LEU A 321 10.81 7.86 -7.13
C LEU A 321 11.07 9.35 -6.95
N MET A 322 12.20 9.71 -6.31
CA MET A 322 12.61 11.12 -6.14
C MET A 322 12.99 11.80 -7.45
N ARG A 323 13.24 11.01 -8.49
CA ARG A 323 13.48 11.42 -9.86
C ARG A 323 12.70 10.47 -10.76
N GLU A 324 12.31 10.97 -11.93
CA GLU A 324 11.74 10.13 -12.98
C GLU A 324 12.75 9.10 -13.48
N GLU A 325 12.26 7.96 -13.89
CA GLU A 325 13.03 6.97 -14.64
C GLU A 325 12.73 7.13 -16.14
N LEU A 326 13.73 6.86 -16.96
CA LEU A 326 13.60 6.92 -18.41
C LEU A 326 13.96 5.55 -19.00
N VAL A 327 12.97 4.87 -19.53
CA VAL A 327 13.14 3.59 -20.20
C VAL A 327 12.59 3.72 -21.62
N ASN A 328 13.42 3.49 -22.62
CA ASN A 328 13.01 3.54 -24.03
C ASN A 328 12.26 4.83 -24.44
N ASN A 329 12.68 5.98 -23.89
CA ASN A 329 12.05 7.31 -23.97
C ASN A 329 10.70 7.47 -23.25
N THR A 330 10.21 6.47 -22.55
CA THR A 330 9.05 6.58 -21.69
C THR A 330 9.47 7.16 -20.34
N ILE A 331 8.75 8.18 -19.86
CA ILE A 331 8.95 8.80 -18.55
C ILE A 331 8.14 8.01 -17.53
N ILE A 332 8.79 7.50 -16.47
CA ILE A 332 8.14 6.72 -15.40
C ILE A 332 8.25 7.50 -14.10
N ILE A 333 7.14 7.67 -13.39
CA ILE A 333 7.08 8.26 -12.05
C ILE A 333 6.20 7.40 -11.14
N GLN A 334 6.51 7.38 -9.83
CA GLN A 334 5.68 6.79 -8.79
C GLN A 334 5.85 7.55 -7.48
N CYS A 335 4.78 7.73 -6.70
CA CYS A 335 4.70 8.69 -5.61
C CYS A 335 4.57 8.06 -4.21
N GLY A 336 5.16 6.88 -4.02
CA GLY A 336 5.08 6.18 -2.73
C GLY A 336 3.68 5.65 -2.44
N SER A 337 3.17 5.86 -1.22
CA SER A 337 1.83 5.42 -0.82
C SER A 337 1.26 6.28 0.31
N SER A 338 0.02 5.96 0.74
CA SER A 338 -0.65 6.53 1.91
C SER A 338 -0.74 8.06 1.87
N LEU A 339 -0.82 8.64 0.68
CA LEU A 339 -0.74 10.09 0.45
C LEU A 339 0.48 10.75 1.11
N GLY A 340 1.56 10.01 1.33
CA GLY A 340 2.79 10.55 1.93
C GLY A 340 3.55 11.50 1.04
N TRP A 341 3.32 11.45 -0.27
CA TRP A 341 3.99 12.24 -1.30
C TRP A 341 3.02 12.68 -2.38
N VAL A 342 3.38 13.76 -3.08
CA VAL A 342 2.68 14.23 -4.28
C VAL A 342 3.71 14.49 -5.35
N GLY A 343 3.55 13.87 -6.51
CA GLY A 343 4.40 14.06 -7.68
C GLY A 343 3.85 15.16 -8.59
N ARG A 344 4.75 15.98 -9.15
CA ARG A 344 4.43 16.94 -10.21
C ARG A 344 5.34 16.69 -11.40
N LEU A 345 4.74 16.41 -12.57
CA LEU A 345 5.41 16.24 -13.85
C LEU A 345 4.92 17.31 -14.82
N ASP A 346 5.80 18.26 -15.15
CA ASP A 346 5.57 19.29 -16.17
C ASP A 346 6.15 18.79 -17.50
N LEU A 347 5.35 18.83 -18.58
CA LEU A 347 5.66 18.40 -19.94
C LEU A 347 5.54 19.58 -20.89
N ASP A 348 6.63 20.01 -21.50
CA ASP A 348 6.63 21.10 -22.48
C ASP A 348 6.44 20.54 -23.89
N PHE A 349 5.40 21.00 -24.54
CA PHE A 349 4.96 20.54 -25.86
C PHE A 349 5.18 21.60 -26.92
N ASP A 350 5.81 21.24 -28.05
CA ASP A 350 5.85 22.06 -29.26
C ASP A 350 4.58 21.79 -30.08
N LEU A 351 3.72 22.78 -30.17
CA LEU A 351 2.43 22.65 -30.87
C LEU A 351 2.56 22.64 -32.41
N THR A 352 3.71 23.05 -32.93
CA THR A 352 3.99 23.04 -34.37
C THR A 352 4.39 21.65 -34.83
N THR A 353 5.30 21.02 -34.10
CA THR A 353 5.79 19.67 -34.40
C THR A 353 4.95 18.58 -33.77
N ARG A 354 4.03 18.92 -32.86
CA ARG A 354 3.21 17.99 -32.04
C ARG A 354 4.07 17.03 -31.25
N ALA A 355 5.15 17.51 -30.66
CA ALA A 355 6.12 16.69 -29.95
C ALA A 355 6.41 17.21 -28.53
N LEU A 356 6.63 16.29 -27.59
CA LEU A 356 7.20 16.57 -26.29
C LEU A 356 8.66 17.02 -26.46
N THR A 357 9.02 18.18 -25.92
CA THR A 357 10.36 18.77 -26.07
C THR A 357 11.22 18.64 -24.83
N THR A 358 10.62 18.80 -23.64
CA THR A 358 11.30 18.66 -22.36
C THR A 358 10.31 18.34 -21.26
N HIS A 359 10.82 17.84 -20.14
CA HIS A 359 10.03 17.57 -18.95
C HIS A 359 10.79 17.97 -17.67
N ARG A 360 10.03 18.15 -16.60
CA ARG A 360 10.55 18.40 -15.25
C ARG A 360 9.70 17.66 -14.25
N TYR A 361 10.33 16.87 -13.38
CA TYR A 361 9.66 16.13 -12.34
C TYR A 361 10.09 16.59 -10.95
N ARG A 362 9.14 16.62 -10.01
CA ARG A 362 9.37 16.92 -8.60
C ARG A 362 8.46 16.11 -7.71
N MET A 363 9.05 15.53 -6.66
CA MET A 363 8.34 14.94 -5.55
C MET A 363 8.26 15.93 -4.39
N THR A 364 7.09 16.05 -3.77
CA THR A 364 6.88 16.90 -2.59
C THR A 364 6.30 16.06 -1.45
N PRO A 365 6.94 16.05 -0.26
CA PRO A 365 6.40 15.32 0.87
C PRO A 365 5.09 15.98 1.36
N ASN A 366 4.08 15.16 1.59
CA ASN A 366 2.77 15.60 2.05
C ASN A 366 2.71 15.64 3.59
N ILE A 367 3.51 16.50 4.19
CA ILE A 367 3.56 16.67 5.65
C ILE A 367 2.91 18.00 6.09
N PRO A 368 2.41 18.09 7.33
CA PRO A 368 1.81 19.31 7.83
C PRO A 368 2.74 20.53 7.69
N GLY A 369 2.20 21.65 7.20
CA GLY A 369 2.94 22.90 7.01
C GLY A 369 3.77 23.03 5.74
N THR A 370 3.86 21.96 4.91
CA THR A 370 4.61 22.02 3.63
C THR A 370 3.73 22.31 2.43
N LEU A 371 2.48 21.86 2.44
CA LEU A 371 1.53 22.03 1.36
C LEU A 371 0.33 22.87 1.81
N PRO A 372 -0.27 23.64 0.91
CA PRO A 372 -1.55 24.31 1.19
C PRO A 372 -2.64 23.26 1.37
N GLU A 373 -3.66 23.57 2.16
CA GLU A 373 -4.81 22.70 2.35
C GLU A 373 -6.02 23.23 1.55
N SER A 374 -6.75 22.33 0.88
CA SER A 374 -8.05 22.65 0.30
C SER A 374 -9.12 22.66 1.40
N PRO A 375 -9.73 23.83 1.71
CA PRO A 375 -10.76 23.90 2.76
C PRO A 375 -11.96 23.00 2.47
N ARG A 376 -12.34 22.88 1.21
CA ARG A 376 -13.44 22.03 0.76
C ARG A 376 -13.17 20.55 1.08
N VAL A 377 -11.96 20.06 0.75
CA VAL A 377 -11.60 18.66 1.04
C VAL A 377 -11.38 18.45 2.53
N ALA A 378 -10.81 19.43 3.26
CA ALA A 378 -10.67 19.34 4.70
C ALA A 378 -12.02 19.17 5.40
N GLN A 379 -13.03 19.98 4.99
CA GLN A 379 -14.39 19.86 5.48
C GLN A 379 -15.01 18.51 5.12
N ALA A 380 -14.92 18.08 3.86
CA ALA A 380 -15.47 16.80 3.41
C ALA A 380 -14.88 15.61 4.18
N MET A 381 -13.56 15.62 4.47
CA MET A 381 -12.92 14.56 5.25
C MET A 381 -13.34 14.58 6.72
N THR A 382 -13.59 15.76 7.28
CA THR A 382 -14.14 15.89 8.65
C THR A 382 -15.55 15.31 8.71
N GLU A 383 -16.43 15.69 7.78
CA GLU A 383 -17.80 15.19 7.70
C GLU A 383 -17.86 13.67 7.43
N MET A 384 -16.93 13.15 6.61
CA MET A 384 -16.77 11.72 6.38
C MET A 384 -16.40 10.99 7.67
N LEU A 385 -15.42 11.50 8.43
CA LEU A 385 -15.00 10.92 9.69
C LEU A 385 -16.13 10.94 10.73
N GLU A 386 -16.82 12.07 10.87
CA GLU A 386 -17.99 12.22 11.76
C GLU A 386 -19.13 11.25 11.40
N ARG A 387 -19.31 10.97 10.11
CA ARG A 387 -20.34 10.03 9.63
C ARG A 387 -19.99 8.57 9.89
N HIS A 388 -18.77 8.18 9.64
CA HIS A 388 -18.38 6.77 9.60
C HIS A 388 -17.63 6.29 10.84
N ALA A 389 -16.89 7.18 11.52
CA ALA A 389 -16.12 6.85 12.70
C ALA A 389 -15.94 8.06 13.64
N PRO A 390 -17.03 8.59 14.24
CA PRO A 390 -16.99 9.81 15.07
C PRO A 390 -16.05 9.68 16.27
N ASP A 391 -15.81 8.47 16.77
CA ASP A 391 -14.97 8.18 17.92
C ASP A 391 -13.54 7.76 17.56
N ALA A 392 -13.15 7.81 16.29
CA ALA A 392 -11.85 7.30 15.81
C ALA A 392 -10.64 7.84 16.62
N HIS A 393 -10.71 9.10 17.03
CA HIS A 393 -9.65 9.77 17.80
C HIS A 393 -9.96 9.86 19.32
N THR A 394 -11.04 9.23 19.77
CA THR A 394 -11.34 9.17 21.21
C THR A 394 -10.39 8.19 21.91
N THR A 395 -9.78 8.62 23.01
CA THR A 395 -8.91 7.74 23.80
C THR A 395 -9.72 6.60 24.40
N ILE A 396 -9.37 5.38 24.05
CA ILE A 396 -10.00 4.15 24.57
C ILE A 396 -9.20 3.51 25.71
N ALA A 397 -7.88 3.74 25.73
CA ALA A 397 -6.99 3.19 26.75
C ALA A 397 -5.73 4.06 26.92
N ARG A 398 -4.97 3.81 28.00
CA ARG A 398 -3.69 4.48 28.25
C ARG A 398 -2.62 3.48 28.64
N CYS A 399 -1.41 3.70 28.12
CA CYS A 399 -0.22 2.97 28.53
C CYS A 399 0.54 3.75 29.60
N THR A 400 1.20 3.05 30.52
CA THR A 400 2.08 3.66 31.54
C THR A 400 3.48 3.94 30.98
N LEU A 401 3.88 3.21 29.94
CA LEU A 401 5.17 3.32 29.25
C LEU A 401 4.95 3.21 27.74
N PRO A 402 5.84 3.78 26.92
CA PRO A 402 5.86 3.53 25.48
C PRO A 402 6.03 2.03 25.17
N LEU A 403 5.37 1.54 24.14
CA LEU A 403 5.43 0.16 23.69
C LEU A 403 5.96 0.10 22.25
N GLY A 404 6.94 -0.76 22.01
CA GLY A 404 7.41 -1.15 20.70
C GLY A 404 6.60 -2.32 20.12
N ALA A 405 6.96 -2.76 18.91
CA ALA A 405 6.23 -3.83 18.21
C ALA A 405 6.18 -5.15 19.02
N THR A 406 7.26 -5.50 19.69
CA THR A 406 7.34 -6.72 20.51
C THR A 406 6.39 -6.65 21.70
N GLU A 407 6.39 -5.54 22.44
CA GLU A 407 5.52 -5.33 23.60
C GLU A 407 4.06 -5.27 23.20
N ILE A 408 3.75 -4.69 22.03
CA ILE A 408 2.39 -4.67 21.47
C ILE A 408 1.93 -6.08 21.09
N ALA A 409 2.79 -6.89 20.47
CA ALA A 409 2.47 -8.27 20.15
C ALA A 409 2.25 -9.13 21.41
N ASP A 410 3.07 -8.95 22.45
CA ASP A 410 2.87 -9.59 23.75
C ASP A 410 1.55 -9.17 24.40
N LEU A 411 1.23 -7.88 24.32
CA LEU A 411 -0.04 -7.35 24.83
C LEU A 411 -1.23 -7.93 24.06
N THR A 412 -1.11 -8.07 22.74
CA THR A 412 -2.16 -8.64 21.90
C THR A 412 -2.41 -10.11 22.22
N SER A 413 -1.35 -10.89 22.45
CA SER A 413 -1.50 -12.29 22.90
C SER A 413 -2.21 -12.37 24.26
N ARG A 414 -1.89 -11.48 25.21
CA ARG A 414 -2.59 -11.42 26.51
C ARG A 414 -4.05 -10.97 26.35
N ALA A 415 -4.29 -9.97 25.50
CA ALA A 415 -5.64 -9.51 25.20
C ALA A 415 -6.50 -10.64 24.60
N ALA A 416 -5.91 -11.48 23.73
CA ALA A 416 -6.61 -12.63 23.15
C ALA A 416 -7.03 -13.64 24.24
N ILE A 417 -6.18 -13.90 25.23
CA ILE A 417 -6.52 -14.77 26.37
C ILE A 417 -7.72 -14.20 27.14
N GLU A 418 -7.67 -12.92 27.49
CA GLU A 418 -8.71 -12.31 28.32
C GLU A 418 -10.03 -12.13 27.58
N VAL A 419 -9.99 -11.67 26.33
CA VAL A 419 -11.21 -11.36 25.56
C VAL A 419 -11.86 -12.62 24.96
N ALA A 420 -11.07 -13.59 24.50
CA ALA A 420 -11.60 -14.84 23.93
C ALA A 420 -11.84 -15.92 25.00
N GLY A 421 -11.34 -15.74 26.22
CA GLY A 421 -11.42 -16.73 27.30
C GLY A 421 -10.71 -18.04 26.92
N VAL A 422 -9.54 -17.93 26.30
CA VAL A 422 -8.68 -19.05 25.90
C VAL A 422 -7.54 -19.24 26.90
N ASP A 423 -6.89 -20.40 26.88
CA ASP A 423 -5.80 -20.74 27.79
C ASP A 423 -4.46 -20.18 27.34
N ALA A 424 -4.27 -20.02 26.01
CA ALA A 424 -3.04 -19.50 25.44
C ALA A 424 -3.31 -18.77 24.11
N ALA A 425 -2.38 -17.88 23.74
CA ALA A 425 -2.45 -17.19 22.46
C ALA A 425 -1.06 -16.92 21.87
N MET A 426 -1.02 -16.71 20.54
CA MET A 426 0.20 -16.40 19.81
C MET A 426 -0.04 -15.31 18.77
N THR A 427 0.91 -14.35 18.71
CA THR A 427 0.91 -13.19 17.79
C THR A 427 2.24 -13.11 17.05
N ASP A 428 2.22 -12.75 15.77
CA ASP A 428 3.43 -12.45 14.97
C ASP A 428 3.78 -10.96 15.09
N THR A 429 4.99 -10.62 15.55
CA THR A 429 5.47 -9.24 15.67
C THR A 429 5.57 -8.52 14.32
N SER A 430 5.77 -9.26 13.22
CA SER A 430 5.85 -8.67 11.88
C SER A 430 4.53 -8.06 11.39
N THR A 431 3.43 -8.37 12.08
CA THR A 431 2.11 -7.77 11.80
C THR A 431 1.87 -6.45 12.52
N VAL A 432 2.77 -6.04 13.40
CA VAL A 432 2.69 -4.78 14.17
C VAL A 432 3.46 -3.69 13.43
N TRP A 433 2.75 -2.70 12.93
CA TRP A 433 3.31 -1.65 12.05
C TRP A 433 3.56 -0.31 12.75
N SER A 434 3.12 -0.15 14.00
CA SER A 434 3.32 1.08 14.74
C SER A 434 3.87 0.85 16.14
N THR A 435 4.22 1.94 16.82
CA THR A 435 4.60 1.97 18.24
C THR A 435 3.67 2.92 18.99
N TRP A 436 3.46 2.69 20.28
CA TRP A 436 2.59 3.54 21.09
C TRP A 436 3.40 4.33 22.10
N GLY A 437 3.07 5.63 22.24
CA GLY A 437 3.55 6.46 23.34
C GLY A 437 2.83 6.15 24.66
N ALA A 438 3.23 6.84 25.72
CA ALA A 438 2.53 6.80 27.01
C ALA A 438 1.22 7.63 27.00
N GLU A 439 0.82 8.14 25.88
CA GLU A 439 -0.42 8.92 25.67
C GLU A 439 -1.64 7.99 25.57
N GLY A 440 -2.79 8.61 25.31
CA GLY A 440 -4.01 7.84 25.06
C GLY A 440 -3.95 7.12 23.72
N ILE A 441 -4.34 5.86 23.72
CA ILE A 441 -4.49 5.02 22.53
C ILE A 441 -5.92 5.17 22.02
N THR A 442 -6.06 5.50 20.76
CA THR A 442 -7.34 5.66 20.07
C THR A 442 -7.66 4.43 19.22
N GLU A 443 -8.88 4.35 18.72
CA GLU A 443 -9.27 3.29 17.78
C GLU A 443 -8.47 3.37 16.46
N GLN A 444 -8.20 4.58 15.98
CA GLN A 444 -7.35 4.78 14.80
C GLN A 444 -5.93 4.27 15.04
N ASP A 445 -5.34 4.51 16.24
CA ASP A 445 -4.01 3.96 16.55
C ASP A 445 -3.98 2.43 16.50
N LEU A 446 -5.07 1.76 16.89
CA LEU A 446 -5.17 0.30 16.81
C LEU A 446 -5.27 -0.19 15.36
N ALA A 447 -6.05 0.50 14.53
CA ALA A 447 -6.15 0.20 13.10
C ALA A 447 -4.81 0.42 12.39
N ASP A 448 -4.08 1.50 12.71
CA ASP A 448 -2.75 1.79 12.19
C ASP A 448 -1.70 0.75 12.63
N THR A 449 -1.90 0.17 13.82
CA THR A 449 -1.01 -0.85 14.37
C THR A 449 -1.11 -2.16 13.63
N TYR A 450 -2.32 -2.61 13.37
CA TYR A 450 -2.60 -3.81 12.61
C TYR A 450 -3.25 -3.41 11.28
N LYS A 451 -2.44 -3.05 10.30
CA LYS A 451 -2.93 -2.72 8.97
C LYS A 451 -3.83 -3.84 8.48
N VAL A 452 -5.11 -3.53 8.40
CA VAL A 452 -6.13 -4.52 8.10
C VAL A 452 -6.17 -4.75 6.59
N GLU A 453 -5.59 -5.85 6.16
CA GLU A 453 -5.87 -6.40 4.84
C GLU A 453 -7.20 -7.13 4.95
N ARG A 454 -8.30 -6.47 4.60
CA ARG A 454 -9.57 -7.17 4.51
C ARG A 454 -9.65 -7.93 3.21
N GLN A 455 -10.09 -9.15 3.35
CA GLN A 455 -10.65 -9.94 2.27
C GLN A 455 -12.16 -9.68 2.21
N PRO A 456 -12.86 -10.06 1.14
CA PRO A 456 -14.27 -9.73 0.91
C PRO A 456 -15.16 -10.00 2.12
N ALA A 457 -16.29 -9.32 2.16
CA ALA A 457 -17.24 -9.35 3.26
C ALA A 457 -17.39 -10.73 3.90
N GLY A 458 -17.00 -10.84 5.17
CA GLY A 458 -17.06 -12.07 5.95
C GLY A 458 -15.79 -12.93 5.96
N THR A 459 -14.73 -12.55 5.24
CA THR A 459 -13.44 -13.25 5.31
C THR A 459 -12.48 -12.44 6.17
N PRO A 460 -11.93 -13.00 7.25
CA PRO A 460 -10.99 -12.29 8.13
C PRO A 460 -9.69 -11.95 7.40
N GLY A 461 -9.13 -10.77 7.69
CA GLY A 461 -7.80 -10.36 7.25
C GLY A 461 -6.69 -11.24 7.84
N PHE A 462 -5.44 -10.99 7.45
CA PHE A 462 -4.27 -11.74 7.96
C PHE A 462 -4.05 -11.57 9.47
N ASN A 463 -4.58 -10.49 10.03
CA ASN A 463 -4.46 -10.17 11.46
C ASN A 463 -5.63 -10.72 12.30
N GLY A 464 -6.58 -11.42 11.68
CA GLY A 464 -7.68 -12.06 12.39
C GLY A 464 -7.21 -13.19 13.30
N PHE A 465 -7.82 -13.31 14.49
CA PHE A 465 -7.56 -14.39 15.44
C PHE A 465 -8.52 -15.55 15.23
N TYR A 466 -7.96 -16.75 15.24
CA TYR A 466 -8.68 -18.02 15.16
C TYR A 466 -8.50 -18.80 16.46
N THR A 467 -9.55 -19.47 16.90
CA THR A 467 -9.50 -20.34 18.09
C THR A 467 -9.50 -21.81 17.68
N ALA A 468 -8.77 -22.62 18.44
CA ALA A 468 -8.75 -24.08 18.30
C ALA A 468 -8.55 -24.75 19.64
N GLU A 469 -8.85 -26.06 19.72
CA GLU A 469 -8.48 -26.93 20.82
C GLU A 469 -7.23 -27.73 20.45
N VAL A 470 -6.27 -27.81 21.38
CA VAL A 470 -5.03 -28.53 21.21
C VAL A 470 -4.72 -29.38 22.44
N THR A 471 -3.97 -30.46 22.28
CA THR A 471 -3.44 -31.21 23.44
C THR A 471 -2.33 -30.42 24.10
N GLY A 472 -2.05 -30.67 25.40
CA GLY A 472 -0.94 -30.03 26.08
C GLY A 472 0.41 -30.37 25.46
N GLU A 473 0.57 -31.55 24.86
CA GLU A 473 1.77 -31.89 24.08
C GLU A 473 1.95 -30.96 22.88
N ALA A 474 0.88 -30.68 22.12
CA ALA A 474 0.90 -29.74 21.00
C ALA A 474 1.12 -28.29 21.49
N LEU A 475 0.48 -27.89 22.60
CA LEU A 475 0.67 -26.57 23.18
C LEU A 475 2.13 -26.32 23.61
N GLU A 476 2.79 -27.34 24.17
CA GLU A 476 4.20 -27.26 24.54
C GLU A 476 5.10 -27.07 23.32
N LEU A 477 4.81 -27.74 22.20
CA LEU A 477 5.52 -27.50 20.94
C LEU A 477 5.31 -26.09 20.42
N ILE A 478 4.09 -25.56 20.49
CA ILE A 478 3.76 -24.18 20.14
C ILE A 478 4.57 -23.22 21.03
N ARG A 479 4.58 -23.42 22.33
CA ARG A 479 5.36 -22.59 23.27
C ARG A 479 6.85 -22.61 22.98
N GLN A 480 7.42 -23.78 22.65
CA GLN A 480 8.85 -23.94 22.31
C GLN A 480 9.22 -23.26 20.99
N SER A 481 8.25 -23.00 20.12
CA SER A 481 8.45 -22.28 18.87
C SER A 481 8.48 -20.76 19.04
N ALA A 482 8.07 -20.25 20.20
CA ALA A 482 8.09 -18.82 20.51
C ALA A 482 9.52 -18.24 20.32
N SER A 483 9.58 -17.03 19.79
CA SER A 483 10.80 -16.32 19.43
C SER A 483 10.57 -14.81 19.53
N ASP A 484 11.54 -14.00 19.15
CA ASP A 484 11.34 -12.56 19.02
C ASP A 484 10.27 -12.19 17.99
N ARG A 485 10.06 -13.05 17.00
CA ARG A 485 9.02 -12.86 15.99
C ARG A 485 7.65 -13.36 16.46
N TRP A 486 7.58 -14.54 17.11
CA TRP A 486 6.32 -15.17 17.48
C TRP A 486 6.14 -15.14 18.99
N ARG A 487 5.27 -14.27 19.42
CA ARG A 487 5.02 -14.00 20.84
C ARG A 487 3.94 -14.92 21.38
N PHE A 488 4.29 -15.69 22.40
CA PHE A 488 3.38 -16.62 23.07
C PHE A 488 3.02 -16.11 24.46
N ALA A 489 1.73 -16.14 24.77
CA ALA A 489 1.20 -15.97 26.11
C ALA A 489 0.40 -17.22 26.49
N GLY A 490 0.52 -17.69 27.74
CA GLY A 490 -0.17 -18.89 28.20
C GLY A 490 0.31 -19.38 29.55
N PRO A 491 -0.14 -20.58 29.99
CA PRO A 491 0.18 -21.12 31.32
C PRO A 491 1.68 -21.41 31.45
N ALA A 492 2.22 -21.13 32.64
CA ALA A 492 3.62 -21.41 32.97
C ALA A 492 3.92 -22.92 32.99
N THR A 493 2.92 -23.73 33.34
CA THR A 493 3.00 -25.20 33.39
C THR A 493 1.91 -25.77 32.49
N ILE A 494 2.29 -26.66 31.59
CA ILE A 494 1.38 -27.33 30.64
C ILE A 494 1.32 -28.81 31.03
N ASP A 495 0.11 -29.33 31.27
CA ASP A 495 -0.12 -30.76 31.41
C ASP A 495 -0.22 -31.36 29.98
N PRO A 496 0.69 -32.25 29.58
CA PRO A 496 0.71 -32.81 28.23
C PRO A 496 -0.57 -33.57 27.86
N THR A 497 -1.32 -34.05 28.87
CA THR A 497 -2.53 -34.85 28.66
C THR A 497 -3.83 -34.05 28.67
N ALA A 498 -3.77 -32.78 29.09
CA ALA A 498 -4.92 -31.89 29.10
C ALA A 498 -5.21 -31.32 27.70
N THR A 499 -6.43 -30.86 27.52
CA THR A 499 -6.85 -30.08 26.35
C THR A 499 -6.86 -28.60 26.69
N TYR A 500 -6.29 -27.81 25.82
CA TYR A 500 -6.20 -26.36 25.93
C TYR A 500 -6.90 -25.68 24.76
N ARG A 501 -7.59 -24.60 25.02
CA ARG A 501 -8.14 -23.72 24.00
C ARG A 501 -7.15 -22.62 23.70
N ILE A 502 -6.82 -22.41 22.43
CA ILE A 502 -5.83 -21.42 22.00
C ILE A 502 -6.42 -20.41 21.03
N ALA A 503 -5.81 -19.23 20.93
CA ALA A 503 -6.07 -18.23 19.91
C ALA A 503 -4.77 -17.87 19.17
N VAL A 504 -4.79 -17.89 17.84
CA VAL A 504 -3.63 -17.56 17.00
C VAL A 504 -4.03 -16.69 15.83
N GLN A 505 -3.12 -15.82 15.39
CA GLN A 505 -3.35 -15.00 14.21
C GLN A 505 -3.38 -15.85 12.94
N LYS A 506 -4.21 -15.43 11.96
CA LYS A 506 -4.39 -16.10 10.66
C LYS A 506 -3.07 -16.32 9.92
N ILE A 507 -2.16 -15.37 9.96
CA ILE A 507 -0.84 -15.51 9.32
C ILE A 507 -0.06 -16.72 9.83
N LEU A 508 -0.24 -17.08 11.10
CA LEU A 508 0.36 -18.28 11.70
C LEU A 508 -0.38 -19.55 11.29
N VAL A 509 -1.68 -19.44 11.00
CA VAL A 509 -2.54 -20.56 10.55
C VAL A 509 -2.28 -20.91 9.10
N PHE A 510 -2.18 -19.93 8.20
CA PHE A 510 -1.86 -20.18 6.78
C PHE A 510 -0.47 -20.77 6.58
N ASN A 511 0.44 -20.46 7.49
CA ASN A 511 1.78 -21.04 7.50
C ASN A 511 1.87 -22.28 8.40
N ALA A 512 0.77 -22.76 8.97
CA ALA A 512 0.76 -23.86 9.95
C ALA A 512 1.33 -25.17 9.40
N ASP A 513 1.10 -25.47 8.12
CA ASP A 513 1.72 -26.65 7.46
C ASP A 513 3.23 -26.52 7.33
N VAL A 514 3.76 -25.31 7.37
CA VAL A 514 5.19 -25.02 7.25
C VAL A 514 5.80 -24.74 8.63
N TYR A 515 5.04 -24.15 9.56
CA TYR A 515 5.66 -23.51 10.71
C TYR A 515 5.44 -24.22 12.05
N LEU A 516 4.27 -24.72 12.44
CA LEU A 516 4.20 -25.05 13.88
C LEU A 516 3.02 -25.87 14.40
N LEU A 517 1.96 -26.09 13.65
CA LEU A 517 0.75 -26.66 14.21
C LEU A 517 0.28 -27.96 13.52
N PRO A 518 1.16 -28.99 13.41
CA PRO A 518 0.75 -30.24 12.80
C PRO A 518 -0.44 -30.83 13.56
N GLY A 519 -1.55 -31.03 12.88
CA GLY A 519 -2.75 -31.63 13.47
C GLY A 519 -3.75 -30.64 14.09
N VAL A 520 -3.48 -29.33 14.05
CA VAL A 520 -4.48 -28.33 14.47
C VAL A 520 -5.31 -27.92 13.26
N VAL A 521 -6.62 -28.11 13.36
CA VAL A 521 -7.57 -27.73 12.29
C VAL A 521 -8.25 -26.42 12.66
N PHE A 522 -7.99 -25.40 11.86
CA PHE A 522 -8.74 -24.15 11.89
C PHE A 522 -9.70 -24.12 10.70
N ASN A 523 -10.90 -23.60 10.89
CA ASN A 523 -11.88 -23.40 9.84
C ASN A 523 -12.51 -22.00 9.95
N SER A 524 -13.31 -21.61 8.97
CA SER A 524 -13.96 -20.29 8.96
C SER A 524 -14.83 -20.01 10.19
N GLN A 525 -15.33 -21.04 10.85
CA GLN A 525 -16.10 -20.91 12.08
C GLN A 525 -15.23 -20.71 13.32
N SER A 526 -13.92 -20.94 13.23
CA SER A 526 -12.94 -20.72 14.30
C SER A 526 -12.52 -19.25 14.42
N PHE A 527 -12.87 -18.39 13.46
CA PHE A 527 -12.55 -16.96 13.53
C PHE A 527 -13.23 -16.33 14.75
N PHE A 528 -12.49 -15.45 15.41
CA PHE A 528 -12.97 -14.76 16.60
C PHE A 528 -13.09 -13.26 16.38
N LEU A 529 -11.99 -12.54 16.18
CA LEU A 529 -11.93 -11.09 15.97
C LEU A 529 -10.67 -10.71 15.18
N GLU A 530 -10.70 -9.55 14.51
CA GLU A 530 -9.50 -8.89 14.05
C GLU A 530 -8.65 -8.39 15.24
N ALA A 531 -7.33 -8.30 15.08
CA ALA A 531 -6.42 -7.90 16.14
C ALA A 531 -6.74 -6.51 16.72
N TRP A 532 -7.11 -5.55 15.85
CA TRP A 532 -7.48 -4.21 16.30
C TRP A 532 -8.81 -4.20 17.10
N GLU A 533 -9.81 -4.98 16.70
CA GLU A 533 -11.08 -5.14 17.43
C GLU A 533 -10.86 -5.82 18.79
N LEU A 534 -9.96 -6.80 18.80
CA LEU A 534 -9.54 -7.50 20.01
C LEU A 534 -8.94 -6.53 21.03
N LEU A 535 -8.00 -5.70 20.57
CA LEU A 535 -7.34 -4.69 21.41
C LEU A 535 -8.30 -3.57 21.83
N GLU A 536 -9.22 -3.18 20.98
CA GLU A 536 -10.27 -2.22 21.34
C GLU A 536 -11.11 -2.74 22.50
N ARG A 537 -11.61 -3.98 22.40
CA ARG A 537 -12.40 -4.60 23.48
C ARG A 537 -11.60 -4.73 24.77
N PHE A 538 -10.37 -5.18 24.67
CA PHE A 538 -9.47 -5.28 25.80
C PHE A 538 -9.21 -3.90 26.45
N GLY A 539 -8.91 -2.88 25.65
CA GLY A 539 -8.68 -1.52 26.13
C GLY A 539 -9.89 -0.94 26.87
N ARG A 540 -11.09 -1.14 26.33
CA ARG A 540 -12.34 -0.72 26.99
C ARG A 540 -12.57 -1.47 28.32
N LEU A 541 -12.29 -2.77 28.39
CA LEU A 541 -12.38 -3.56 29.63
C LEU A 541 -11.39 -3.02 30.69
N ARG A 542 -10.14 -2.78 30.31
CA ARG A 542 -9.09 -2.25 31.20
C ARG A 542 -9.45 -0.85 31.70
N THR A 543 -9.90 0.03 30.84
CA THR A 543 -10.33 1.39 31.21
C THR A 543 -11.52 1.37 32.17
N ALA A 544 -12.51 0.51 31.92
CA ALA A 544 -13.66 0.34 32.82
C ALA A 544 -13.26 -0.18 34.20
N ALA A 545 -12.20 -0.99 34.29
CA ALA A 545 -11.62 -1.48 35.54
C ALA A 545 -10.66 -0.47 36.21
N GLY A 546 -10.39 0.68 35.59
CA GLY A 546 -9.42 1.67 36.09
C GLY A 546 -7.96 1.20 35.95
N LEU A 547 -7.68 0.27 35.06
CA LEU A 547 -6.37 -0.34 34.86
C LEU A 547 -5.68 0.22 33.59
N PRO A 548 -4.34 0.38 33.60
CA PRO A 548 -3.58 0.69 32.41
C PRO A 548 -3.69 -0.42 31.33
N PHE A 549 -3.48 -0.04 30.08
CA PHE A 549 -3.58 -0.97 28.97
C PHE A 549 -2.48 -2.03 28.99
N ASN A 550 -1.29 -1.66 29.37
CA ASN A 550 -0.08 -2.47 29.30
C ASN A 550 0.33 -3.16 30.61
N GLU A 551 -0.38 -2.95 31.71
CA GLU A 551 -0.09 -3.65 32.97
C GLU A 551 -0.88 -4.95 33.08
N ALA A 552 -0.30 -5.93 33.82
CA ALA A 552 -0.87 -7.25 34.02
C ALA A 552 -2.09 -7.22 34.99
#